data_d6e0184feb48fa0d0c293f96a915403c
#
_entry.id   d6e0184feb48fa0d0c293f96a915403c
#
_cell.length_a   1.000
_cell.length_b   1.000
_cell.length_c   1.000
_cell.angle_alpha   90.00
_cell.angle_beta   90.00
_cell.angle_gamma   90.00
#
_symmetry.space_group_name_H-M   'P 1'
#
loop_
_entity.id
_entity.type
_entity.pdbx_description
1 polymer ?
#
loop_
_entity_poly.entity_id
_entity_poly.type
_entity_poly.pdbx_seq_one_letter_code
_entity_poly.pdbx_strand_id
1 'polypeptide(L)'
;MLTHLVRGLLLFLLLAAVSGCDNRQPVAAAFDGEVAVGVLHSRTGTLAISEHTVAEAELLAVAEINASGGLLVDGQRLRVVPVEEDGESDEAVFARKAAKLIDISKVDVIFGGWTSSSRKAMLPVVASRRHLLFYPLQYEGEECSEFVFYAGATPNQQAGPAISWLLENKGDRFFLVGSDYVYPRTVNKIIRSQVEDAQASVVAEHYLALGDQALAGTIEKIKSAMPSGGIIINTINGDSNVAFFREAYSQGLTAANGYTIMSFSVAEEEVNAIGPQFMEGSFAAWNFFQALDSLPSRQFTASFKAMYGARRVTTDPAEAGYTAVHLWALAATKAGSTDPERVRSALIGTAFSAPQGEVIVTGNHHLRKHVHIGEVAADGQFRIVAGGGTVMPQAWSQWLPENLGYRCDWTRSGPDAERFLADSEGDRS
;
A
#
# COMPACT_ATOMS: atom_id res chain seq x y z
N MET A 1 96.83 3.85 -9.49
CA MET A 1 97.33 4.17 -8.15
C MET A 1 96.10 4.23 -7.26
N LEU A 2 95.85 3.16 -6.47
CA LEU A 2 96.07 3.08 -5.02
C LEU A 2 95.22 4.10 -4.29
N THR A 3 94.31 3.84 -3.36
CA THR A 3 94.17 2.74 -2.36
C THR A 3 93.05 3.03 -1.42
N HIS A 4 92.55 1.97 -0.84
CA HIS A 4 91.92 1.81 0.50
C HIS A 4 90.46 2.31 0.71
N LEU A 5 89.51 1.42 0.75
CA LEU A 5 89.03 0.59 1.90
C LEU A 5 88.85 1.35 3.21
N VAL A 6 87.59 1.54 3.65
CA VAL A 6 87.21 1.28 5.03
C VAL A 6 85.73 0.85 5.03
N ARG A 7 85.47 -0.29 5.66
CA ARG A 7 84.17 -0.90 5.97
C ARG A 7 83.44 -0.09 7.05
N GLY A 8 82.18 0.19 6.83
CA GLY A 8 81.27 0.66 7.80
C GLY A 8 79.99 -0.17 7.75
N LEU A 9 79.93 -1.16 8.63
CA LEU A 9 78.72 -2.04 8.85
C LEU A 9 77.70 -1.26 9.62
N LEU A 10 76.63 -0.78 8.94
CA LEU A 10 75.45 -0.21 9.60
C LEU A 10 74.37 -1.25 9.58
N LEU A 11 74.08 -1.80 10.78
CA LEU A 11 72.99 -2.69 11.08
C LEU A 11 71.68 -1.87 11.09
N PHE A 12 70.87 -1.97 9.99
CA PHE A 12 69.55 -1.45 9.99
C PHE A 12 68.59 -2.50 10.60
N LEU A 13 68.21 -2.27 11.86
CA LEU A 13 67.11 -2.96 12.49
C LEU A 13 65.80 -2.51 11.80
N LEU A 14 65.25 -3.35 10.92
CA LEU A 14 63.86 -3.21 10.48
C LEU A 14 62.92 -3.62 11.61
N LEU A 15 62.35 -2.65 12.32
CA LEU A 15 61.13 -2.86 13.08
C LEU A 15 59.99 -3.07 12.09
N ALA A 16 59.60 -4.31 11.86
CA ALA A 16 58.33 -4.63 11.21
C ALA A 16 57.19 -4.27 12.20
N ALA A 17 56.60 -3.10 12.00
CA ALA A 17 55.33 -2.78 12.61
C ALA A 17 54.25 -3.71 12.01
N VAL A 18 53.94 -4.78 12.67
CA VAL A 18 52.75 -5.61 12.39
C VAL A 18 51.54 -4.76 12.77
N SER A 19 51.04 -3.98 11.79
CA SER A 19 49.71 -3.40 11.87
C SER A 19 48.73 -4.57 11.74
N GLY A 20 48.33 -5.13 12.89
CA GLY A 20 47.23 -6.05 12.95
C GLY A 20 45.97 -5.30 12.50
N CYS A 21 45.55 -5.54 11.25
CA CYS A 21 44.17 -5.26 10.90
C CYS A 21 43.31 -6.11 11.81
N ASP A 22 42.72 -5.45 12.80
CA ASP A 22 41.69 -6.04 13.65
C ASP A 22 40.46 -6.31 12.76
N ASN A 23 40.48 -7.49 12.16
CA ASN A 23 39.40 -7.99 11.30
C ASN A 23 38.28 -8.46 12.23
N ARG A 24 37.79 -7.55 13.07
CA ARG A 24 36.55 -7.76 13.80
C ARG A 24 35.44 -7.74 12.76
N GLN A 25 35.08 -8.92 12.24
CA GLN A 25 33.77 -9.08 11.64
C GLN A 25 32.76 -8.50 12.64
N PRO A 26 31.79 -7.67 12.19
CA PRO A 26 30.75 -7.22 13.09
C PRO A 26 30.11 -8.47 13.70
N VAL A 27 30.25 -8.64 15.00
CA VAL A 27 29.52 -9.68 15.74
C VAL A 27 28.07 -9.36 15.49
N ALA A 28 27.37 -10.26 14.79
CA ALA A 28 25.93 -10.14 14.60
C ALA A 28 25.34 -9.87 15.98
N ALA A 29 24.60 -8.77 16.14
CA ALA A 29 24.00 -8.41 17.40
C ALA A 29 23.19 -9.62 17.88
N ALA A 30 23.54 -10.17 19.03
CA ALA A 30 22.79 -11.26 19.62
C ALA A 30 21.41 -10.70 19.99
N PHE A 31 20.34 -11.34 19.52
CA PHE A 31 18.99 -11.00 19.96
C PHE A 31 18.72 -11.62 21.34
N ASP A 32 17.98 -10.89 22.16
CA ASP A 32 17.57 -11.34 23.50
C ASP A 32 16.36 -12.28 23.45
N GLY A 33 15.62 -12.27 22.32
CA GLY A 33 14.44 -13.09 22.08
C GLY A 33 13.90 -12.91 20.66
N GLU A 34 12.71 -13.42 20.44
CA GLU A 34 12.00 -13.33 19.15
C GLU A 34 10.58 -12.79 19.34
N VAL A 35 10.04 -12.14 18.31
CA VAL A 35 8.66 -11.72 18.20
C VAL A 35 8.12 -12.18 16.85
N ALA A 36 6.98 -12.87 16.83
CA ALA A 36 6.37 -13.38 15.60
C ALA A 36 5.39 -12.35 15.03
N VAL A 37 5.43 -12.15 13.72
CA VAL A 37 4.49 -11.30 12.97
C VAL A 37 3.86 -12.08 11.83
N GLY A 38 2.55 -11.95 11.63
CA GLY A 38 1.84 -12.61 10.54
C GLY A 38 1.91 -11.81 9.25
N VAL A 39 2.21 -12.47 8.13
CA VAL A 39 2.14 -11.92 6.77
C VAL A 39 1.09 -12.75 6.02
N LEU A 40 -0.08 -12.16 5.78
CA LEU A 40 -1.24 -12.86 5.23
C LEU A 40 -1.68 -12.23 3.91
N HIS A 41 -1.24 -12.82 2.83
CA HIS A 41 -1.54 -12.40 1.45
C HIS A 41 -1.84 -13.60 0.56
N SER A 42 -2.56 -13.38 -0.55
CA SER A 42 -2.76 -14.42 -1.55
C SER A 42 -1.47 -14.68 -2.34
N ARG A 43 -0.95 -15.89 -2.21
CA ARG A 43 0.15 -16.40 -3.02
C ARG A 43 -0.38 -17.19 -4.23
N THR A 44 -1.65 -17.56 -4.19
CA THR A 44 -2.39 -18.29 -5.24
C THR A 44 -3.71 -17.61 -5.55
N GLY A 45 -4.31 -17.96 -6.69
CA GLY A 45 -5.57 -17.38 -7.18
C GLY A 45 -5.39 -16.04 -7.92
N THR A 46 -6.52 -15.44 -8.29
CA THR A 46 -6.59 -14.27 -9.19
C THR A 46 -5.91 -13.01 -8.64
N LEU A 47 -5.76 -12.89 -7.33
CA LEU A 47 -5.15 -11.73 -6.66
C LEU A 47 -3.64 -11.88 -6.43
N ALA A 48 -3.08 -13.07 -6.67
CA ALA A 48 -1.66 -13.33 -6.44
C ALA A 48 -0.74 -12.41 -7.24
N ILE A 49 -1.17 -11.98 -8.44
CA ILE A 49 -0.45 -11.03 -9.29
C ILE A 49 -0.13 -9.71 -8.56
N SER A 50 -1.05 -9.26 -7.71
CA SER A 50 -0.94 -7.99 -6.98
C SER A 50 -0.36 -8.18 -5.58
N GLU A 51 -0.81 -9.22 -4.84
CA GLU A 51 -0.49 -9.40 -3.42
C GLU A 51 0.94 -9.89 -3.17
N HIS A 52 1.55 -10.55 -4.16
CA HIS A 52 2.91 -11.07 -4.01
C HIS A 52 3.93 -9.98 -3.67
N THR A 53 3.86 -8.85 -4.38
CA THR A 53 4.76 -7.71 -4.19
C THR A 53 4.55 -7.03 -2.83
N VAL A 54 3.33 -7.02 -2.30
CA VAL A 54 3.02 -6.47 -0.97
C VAL A 54 3.68 -7.30 0.12
N ALA A 55 3.47 -8.62 0.10
CA ALA A 55 4.09 -9.51 1.07
C ALA A 55 5.63 -9.43 1.04
N GLU A 56 6.24 -9.33 -0.15
CA GLU A 56 7.68 -9.15 -0.28
C GLU A 56 8.16 -7.84 0.33
N ALA A 57 7.40 -6.74 0.20
CA ALA A 57 7.75 -5.46 0.80
C ALA A 57 7.63 -5.47 2.33
N GLU A 58 6.66 -6.18 2.89
CA GLU A 58 6.54 -6.43 4.34
C GLU A 58 7.74 -7.26 4.86
N LEU A 59 8.13 -8.30 4.12
CA LEU A 59 9.32 -9.12 4.45
C LEU A 59 10.62 -8.32 4.34
N LEU A 60 10.73 -7.40 3.37
CA LEU A 60 11.86 -6.46 3.28
C LEU A 60 11.94 -5.59 4.53
N ALA A 61 10.83 -5.00 4.99
CA ALA A 61 10.81 -4.18 6.19
C ALA A 61 11.24 -4.99 7.43
N VAL A 62 10.76 -6.23 7.58
CA VAL A 62 11.22 -7.15 8.65
C VAL A 62 12.72 -7.40 8.56
N ALA A 63 13.24 -7.63 7.36
CA ALA A 63 14.68 -7.86 7.18
C ALA A 63 15.52 -6.62 7.55
N GLU A 64 15.07 -5.42 7.20
CA GLU A 64 15.74 -4.16 7.54
C GLU A 64 15.71 -3.88 9.05
N ILE A 65 14.59 -4.14 9.74
CA ILE A 65 14.50 -4.05 11.19
C ILE A 65 15.51 -4.99 11.85
N ASN A 66 15.57 -6.25 11.39
CA ASN A 66 16.50 -7.24 11.92
C ASN A 66 17.96 -6.87 11.64
N ALA A 67 18.27 -6.38 10.45
CA ALA A 67 19.61 -5.92 10.07
C ALA A 67 20.05 -4.70 10.90
N SER A 68 19.11 -3.87 11.34
CA SER A 68 19.36 -2.72 12.22
C SER A 68 19.51 -3.09 13.70
N GLY A 69 19.50 -4.39 14.03
CA GLY A 69 19.69 -4.92 15.38
C GLY A 69 18.40 -5.35 16.06
N GLY A 70 17.31 -5.51 15.33
CA GLY A 70 16.03 -6.01 15.80
C GLY A 70 15.11 -4.95 16.41
N LEU A 71 13.96 -5.39 16.86
CA LEU A 71 12.96 -4.58 17.51
C LEU A 71 13.37 -4.32 18.98
N LEU A 72 13.47 -3.07 19.37
CA LEU A 72 13.78 -2.69 20.75
C LEU A 72 12.50 -2.59 21.59
N VAL A 73 12.34 -3.48 22.55
CA VAL A 73 11.16 -3.55 23.44
C VAL A 73 11.65 -3.69 24.88
N ASP A 74 11.34 -2.74 25.74
CA ASP A 74 11.72 -2.73 27.17
C ASP A 74 13.21 -3.05 27.39
N GLY A 75 14.07 -2.47 26.56
CA GLY A 75 15.52 -2.67 26.62
C GLY A 75 16.03 -3.98 25.98
N GLN A 76 15.15 -4.87 25.57
CA GLN A 76 15.49 -6.12 24.87
C GLN A 76 15.48 -5.92 23.36
N ARG A 77 16.41 -6.56 22.66
CA ARG A 77 16.48 -6.62 21.20
C ARG A 77 15.84 -7.91 20.70
N LEU A 78 14.65 -7.80 20.17
CA LEU A 78 13.90 -8.95 19.65
C LEU A 78 14.12 -9.10 18.15
N ARG A 79 14.38 -10.32 17.72
CA ARG A 79 14.34 -10.68 16.30
C ARG A 79 12.89 -10.75 15.84
N VAL A 80 12.54 -10.03 14.79
CA VAL A 80 11.22 -10.14 14.16
C VAL A 80 11.20 -11.34 13.25
N VAL A 81 10.26 -12.27 13.49
CA VAL A 81 10.13 -13.54 12.75
C VAL A 81 8.82 -13.52 11.98
N PRO A 82 8.83 -13.45 10.64
CA PRO A 82 7.61 -13.49 9.86
C PRO A 82 7.04 -14.91 9.78
N VAL A 83 5.73 -15.02 9.92
CA VAL A 83 4.93 -16.22 9.71
C VAL A 83 3.99 -15.97 8.55
N GLU A 84 4.28 -16.60 7.41
CA GLU A 84 3.53 -16.38 6.18
C GLU A 84 2.36 -17.36 6.05
N GLU A 85 1.21 -16.88 5.57
CA GLU A 85 0.05 -17.68 5.22
C GLU A 85 -0.52 -17.23 3.87
N ASP A 86 -1.00 -18.19 3.09
CA ASP A 86 -1.66 -17.96 1.80
C ASP A 86 -3.17 -17.79 1.99
N GLY A 87 -3.69 -16.64 1.55
CA GLY A 87 -5.11 -16.29 1.55
C GLY A 87 -5.90 -16.92 0.39
N GLU A 88 -5.23 -17.50 -0.60
CA GLU A 88 -5.79 -18.24 -1.75
C GLU A 88 -6.83 -17.43 -2.55
N SER A 89 -6.78 -16.09 -2.48
CA SER A 89 -7.78 -15.18 -3.07
C SER A 89 -9.23 -15.43 -2.61
N ASP A 90 -9.40 -16.05 -1.43
CA ASP A 90 -10.69 -16.45 -0.85
C ASP A 90 -10.88 -15.85 0.54
N GLU A 91 -11.97 -15.13 0.75
CA GLU A 91 -12.26 -14.40 1.99
C GLU A 91 -12.42 -15.30 3.21
N ALA A 92 -12.99 -16.50 3.04
CA ALA A 92 -13.14 -17.45 4.14
C ALA A 92 -11.79 -18.10 4.50
N VAL A 93 -10.88 -18.25 3.53
CA VAL A 93 -9.51 -18.67 3.79
C VAL A 93 -8.78 -17.62 4.59
N PHE A 94 -8.86 -16.33 4.22
CA PHE A 94 -8.28 -15.23 4.99
C PHE A 94 -8.71 -15.24 6.45
N ALA A 95 -10.02 -15.40 6.72
CA ALA A 95 -10.53 -15.48 8.10
C ALA A 95 -9.94 -16.66 8.88
N ARG A 96 -9.87 -17.87 8.26
CA ARG A 96 -9.28 -19.06 8.89
C ARG A 96 -7.80 -18.91 9.15
N LYS A 97 -7.06 -18.31 8.21
CA LYS A 97 -5.61 -18.09 8.32
C LYS A 97 -5.30 -17.00 9.37
N ALA A 98 -6.09 -15.95 9.45
CA ALA A 98 -5.97 -14.95 10.52
C ALA A 98 -6.18 -15.60 11.90
N ALA A 99 -7.21 -16.45 12.07
CA ALA A 99 -7.41 -17.19 13.31
C ALA A 99 -6.22 -18.13 13.61
N LYS A 100 -5.66 -18.83 12.61
CA LYS A 100 -4.49 -19.70 12.77
C LYS A 100 -3.26 -18.90 13.22
N LEU A 101 -3.00 -17.76 12.59
CA LEU A 101 -1.87 -16.90 12.96
C LEU A 101 -1.97 -16.45 14.43
N ILE A 102 -3.14 -16.04 14.89
CA ILE A 102 -3.34 -15.59 16.27
C ILE A 102 -3.34 -16.77 17.26
N ASP A 103 -4.17 -17.78 17.00
CA ASP A 103 -4.46 -18.84 17.99
C ASP A 103 -3.36 -19.89 18.08
N ILE A 104 -2.71 -20.21 16.94
CA ILE A 104 -1.73 -21.31 16.84
C ILE A 104 -0.31 -20.75 16.72
N SER A 105 -0.06 -19.88 15.75
CA SER A 105 1.29 -19.32 15.52
C SER A 105 1.67 -18.25 16.55
N LYS A 106 0.68 -17.71 17.30
CA LYS A 106 0.90 -16.72 18.36
C LYS A 106 1.63 -15.48 17.87
N VAL A 107 1.29 -14.98 16.70
CA VAL A 107 1.83 -13.73 16.19
C VAL A 107 1.32 -12.55 17.02
N ASP A 108 2.12 -11.49 17.14
CA ASP A 108 1.77 -10.27 17.89
C ASP A 108 0.99 -9.25 17.04
N VAL A 109 1.05 -9.38 15.73
CA VAL A 109 0.37 -8.52 14.75
C VAL A 109 0.18 -9.27 13.45
N ILE A 110 -0.85 -8.90 12.65
CA ILE A 110 -1.04 -9.38 11.28
C ILE A 110 -0.88 -8.20 10.32
N PHE A 111 -0.11 -8.37 9.26
CA PHE A 111 -0.05 -7.53 8.08
C PHE A 111 -0.71 -8.27 6.93
N GLY A 112 -1.63 -7.63 6.19
CA GLY A 112 -2.16 -8.28 5.02
C GLY A 112 -3.63 -8.01 4.69
N GLY A 113 -4.09 -8.82 3.75
CA GLY A 113 -5.37 -8.69 3.06
C GLY A 113 -5.27 -7.79 1.83
N TRP A 114 -6.08 -8.10 0.83
CA TRP A 114 -6.21 -7.28 -0.38
C TRP A 114 -7.64 -6.78 -0.56
N THR A 115 -8.60 -7.67 -0.74
CA THR A 115 -9.98 -7.26 -0.95
C THR A 115 -10.64 -6.76 0.32
N SER A 116 -11.59 -5.82 0.17
CA SER A 116 -12.46 -5.45 1.29
C SER A 116 -13.29 -6.63 1.80
N SER A 117 -13.59 -7.61 0.95
CA SER A 117 -14.25 -8.86 1.38
C SER A 117 -13.36 -9.64 2.35
N SER A 118 -12.07 -9.86 2.03
CA SER A 118 -11.13 -10.55 2.92
C SER A 118 -10.91 -9.77 4.23
N ARG A 119 -10.76 -8.43 4.17
CA ARG A 119 -10.70 -7.61 5.38
C ARG A 119 -11.94 -7.79 6.25
N LYS A 120 -13.13 -7.66 5.67
CA LYS A 120 -14.40 -7.82 6.40
C LYS A 120 -14.57 -9.22 6.99
N ALA A 121 -14.07 -10.26 6.34
CA ALA A 121 -14.04 -11.61 6.89
C ALA A 121 -13.05 -11.76 8.07
N MET A 122 -11.94 -11.02 8.07
CA MET A 122 -10.97 -11.01 9.17
C MET A 122 -11.42 -10.15 10.37
N LEU A 123 -12.25 -9.12 10.17
CA LEU A 123 -12.69 -8.20 11.24
C LEU A 123 -13.19 -8.91 12.50
N PRO A 124 -14.19 -9.83 12.44
CA PRO A 124 -14.68 -10.50 13.65
C PRO A 124 -13.60 -11.37 14.30
N VAL A 125 -12.64 -11.88 13.51
CA VAL A 125 -11.53 -12.70 14.03
C VAL A 125 -10.62 -11.84 14.89
N VAL A 126 -10.13 -10.70 14.37
CA VAL A 126 -9.21 -9.82 15.09
C VAL A 126 -9.90 -9.11 16.25
N ALA A 127 -11.16 -8.65 16.07
CA ALA A 127 -11.92 -7.96 17.10
C ALA A 127 -12.18 -8.87 18.31
N SER A 128 -12.65 -10.11 18.10
CA SER A 128 -12.93 -11.04 19.20
C SER A 128 -11.68 -11.45 20.00
N ARG A 129 -10.51 -11.33 19.41
CA ARG A 129 -9.20 -11.64 20.03
C ARG A 129 -8.46 -10.40 20.49
N ARG A 130 -9.02 -9.20 20.28
CA ARG A 130 -8.40 -7.90 20.54
C ARG A 130 -6.99 -7.82 19.94
N HIS A 131 -6.88 -8.24 18.67
CA HIS A 131 -5.61 -8.38 17.95
C HIS A 131 -5.49 -7.35 16.82
N LEU A 132 -4.27 -6.94 16.47
CA LEU A 132 -4.04 -5.91 15.45
C LEU A 132 -3.92 -6.50 14.05
N LEU A 133 -4.62 -5.87 13.10
CA LEU A 133 -4.47 -6.05 11.66
C LEU A 133 -4.03 -4.73 11.03
N PHE A 134 -2.92 -4.75 10.31
CA PHE A 134 -2.54 -3.67 9.40
C PHE A 134 -2.97 -4.04 7.98
N TYR A 135 -3.87 -3.24 7.42
CA TYR A 135 -4.43 -3.44 6.09
C TYR A 135 -3.79 -2.45 5.11
N PRO A 136 -2.97 -2.93 4.14
CA PRO A 136 -2.15 -2.06 3.31
C PRO A 136 -2.85 -1.51 2.06
N LEU A 137 -4.10 -1.91 1.78
CA LEU A 137 -4.78 -1.57 0.54
C LEU A 137 -5.70 -0.36 0.68
N GLN A 138 -5.87 0.35 -0.45
CA GLN A 138 -6.99 1.28 -0.61
C GLN A 138 -8.32 0.54 -0.38
N TYR A 139 -9.30 1.26 0.12
CA TYR A 139 -10.61 0.68 0.37
C TYR A 139 -11.73 1.73 0.24
N GLU A 140 -12.96 1.28 0.28
CA GLU A 140 -14.15 2.10 0.08
C GLU A 140 -14.47 3.09 1.21
N GLY A 141 -13.73 3.06 2.32
CA GLY A 141 -14.20 3.70 3.55
C GLY A 141 -15.37 2.92 4.15
N GLU A 142 -16.30 3.62 4.78
CA GLU A 142 -17.53 3.06 5.36
C GLU A 142 -17.25 2.01 6.46
N GLU A 143 -16.12 2.18 7.11
CA GLU A 143 -15.65 1.32 8.19
C GLU A 143 -14.56 2.03 8.99
N CYS A 144 -14.59 1.85 10.30
CA CYS A 144 -13.57 2.32 11.20
C CYS A 144 -13.46 1.36 12.39
N SER A 145 -12.54 0.40 12.32
CA SER A 145 -12.37 -0.61 13.35
C SER A 145 -11.34 -0.22 14.40
N GLU A 146 -11.60 -0.56 15.66
CA GLU A 146 -10.66 -0.38 16.76
C GLU A 146 -9.36 -1.18 16.58
N PHE A 147 -9.42 -2.33 15.90
CA PHE A 147 -8.30 -3.26 15.77
C PHE A 147 -7.68 -3.32 14.37
N VAL A 148 -8.11 -2.43 13.47
CA VAL A 148 -7.52 -2.33 12.13
C VAL A 148 -6.84 -0.98 11.95
N PHE A 149 -5.59 -1.01 11.52
CA PHE A 149 -4.86 0.15 11.01
C PHE A 149 -4.86 0.11 9.50
N TYR A 150 -5.47 1.13 8.90
CA TYR A 150 -5.66 1.25 7.46
C TYR A 150 -4.47 2.01 6.85
N ALA A 151 -3.49 1.26 6.36
CA ALA A 151 -2.31 1.84 5.75
C ALA A 151 -2.53 2.24 4.28
N GLY A 152 -3.57 1.72 3.62
CA GLY A 152 -3.99 2.12 2.29
C GLY A 152 -4.84 3.39 2.29
N ALA A 153 -5.21 3.86 1.08
CA ALA A 153 -5.96 5.09 0.88
C ALA A 153 -7.45 4.94 1.22
N THR A 154 -8.04 5.98 1.81
CA THR A 154 -9.48 6.20 1.84
C THR A 154 -9.96 6.84 0.52
N PRO A 155 -11.27 6.84 0.20
CA PRO A 155 -11.78 7.43 -1.05
C PRO A 155 -11.37 8.89 -1.26
N ASN A 156 -11.32 9.71 -0.21
CA ASN A 156 -10.86 11.10 -0.31
C ASN A 156 -9.34 11.25 -0.48
N GLN A 157 -8.58 10.14 -0.38
CA GLN A 157 -7.13 10.08 -0.61
C GLN A 157 -6.78 9.36 -1.91
N GLN A 158 -7.76 9.01 -2.74
CA GLN A 158 -7.54 8.36 -4.04
C GLN A 158 -8.61 8.78 -5.06
N ALA A 159 -9.83 8.25 -4.96
CA ALA A 159 -10.90 8.49 -5.93
C ALA A 159 -11.31 9.96 -5.99
N GLY A 160 -11.50 10.62 -4.85
CA GLY A 160 -11.94 12.01 -4.79
C GLY A 160 -11.04 12.97 -5.60
N PRO A 161 -9.73 13.05 -5.32
CA PRO A 161 -8.80 13.89 -6.09
C PRO A 161 -8.73 13.50 -7.57
N ALA A 162 -8.80 12.21 -7.88
CA ALA A 162 -8.77 11.72 -9.26
C ALA A 162 -9.99 12.17 -10.07
N ILE A 163 -11.19 12.10 -9.49
CA ILE A 163 -12.42 12.55 -10.14
C ILE A 163 -12.40 14.06 -10.35
N SER A 164 -11.96 14.85 -9.35
CA SER A 164 -11.81 16.29 -9.51
C SER A 164 -10.87 16.63 -10.66
N TRP A 165 -9.71 15.97 -10.74
CA TRP A 165 -8.76 16.18 -11.82
C TRP A 165 -9.33 15.77 -13.21
N LEU A 166 -10.06 14.67 -13.28
CA LEU A 166 -10.69 14.21 -14.53
C LEU A 166 -11.72 15.20 -15.04
N LEU A 167 -12.58 15.73 -14.16
CA LEU A 167 -13.57 16.76 -14.48
C LEU A 167 -12.92 18.04 -15.02
N GLU A 168 -11.80 18.45 -14.46
CA GLU A 168 -11.07 19.64 -14.91
C GLU A 168 -10.31 19.44 -16.24
N ASN A 169 -9.83 18.22 -16.54
CA ASN A 169 -8.84 17.99 -17.58
C ASN A 169 -9.30 17.05 -18.71
N LYS A 170 -10.36 16.23 -18.52
CA LYS A 170 -10.71 15.16 -19.45
C LYS A 170 -12.17 15.17 -19.92
N GLY A 171 -13.08 15.73 -19.14
CA GLY A 171 -14.49 15.84 -19.52
C GLY A 171 -15.47 15.44 -18.42
N ASP A 172 -16.73 15.24 -18.81
CA ASP A 172 -17.87 15.14 -17.89
C ASP A 172 -18.74 13.88 -18.08
N ARG A 173 -18.29 12.94 -18.94
CA ARG A 173 -19.03 11.70 -19.23
C ARG A 173 -18.25 10.49 -18.75
N PHE A 174 -18.82 9.78 -17.78
CA PHE A 174 -18.16 8.67 -17.08
C PHE A 174 -18.88 7.35 -17.30
N PHE A 175 -18.13 6.28 -17.55
CA PHE A 175 -18.55 4.89 -17.43
C PHE A 175 -17.79 4.23 -16.29
N LEU A 176 -18.51 3.58 -15.36
CA LEU A 176 -17.88 2.91 -14.22
C LEU A 176 -17.82 1.40 -14.50
N VAL A 177 -16.63 0.81 -14.42
CA VAL A 177 -16.47 -0.65 -14.54
C VAL A 177 -15.70 -1.17 -13.35
N GLY A 178 -16.14 -2.28 -12.73
CA GLY A 178 -15.49 -2.82 -11.55
C GLY A 178 -15.74 -4.31 -11.35
N SER A 179 -14.97 -4.91 -10.46
CA SER A 179 -15.24 -6.25 -9.97
C SER A 179 -16.46 -6.28 -9.07
N ASP A 180 -17.21 -7.38 -9.08
CA ASP A 180 -18.48 -7.50 -8.37
C ASP A 180 -18.28 -7.92 -6.90
N TYR A 181 -17.80 -6.97 -6.07
CA TYR A 181 -17.74 -7.13 -4.62
C TYR A 181 -17.81 -5.75 -3.92
N VAL A 182 -17.70 -5.70 -2.59
CA VAL A 182 -18.02 -4.52 -1.78
C VAL A 182 -17.22 -3.27 -2.16
N TYR A 183 -15.88 -3.37 -2.39
CA TYR A 183 -15.06 -2.20 -2.70
C TYR A 183 -15.49 -1.49 -4.01
N PRO A 184 -15.51 -2.15 -5.18
CA PRO A 184 -15.89 -1.46 -6.42
C PRO A 184 -17.31 -0.89 -6.38
N ARG A 185 -18.26 -1.63 -5.81
CA ARG A 185 -19.65 -1.15 -5.71
C ARG A 185 -19.79 0.09 -4.84
N THR A 186 -19.09 0.13 -3.70
CA THR A 186 -19.17 1.26 -2.78
C THR A 186 -18.37 2.45 -3.27
N VAL A 187 -17.13 2.26 -3.75
CA VAL A 187 -16.34 3.37 -4.28
C VAL A 187 -16.98 3.96 -5.55
N ASN A 188 -17.58 3.15 -6.41
CA ASN A 188 -18.30 3.64 -7.59
C ASN A 188 -19.56 4.42 -7.18
N LYS A 189 -20.26 4.05 -6.09
CA LYS A 189 -21.35 4.87 -5.53
C LYS A 189 -20.85 6.24 -5.07
N ILE A 190 -19.70 6.28 -4.40
CA ILE A 190 -19.05 7.54 -3.96
C ILE A 190 -18.64 8.39 -5.17
N ILE A 191 -18.02 7.78 -6.18
CA ILE A 191 -17.63 8.44 -7.43
C ILE A 191 -18.85 9.00 -8.16
N ARG A 192 -19.93 8.22 -8.27
CA ARG A 192 -21.18 8.67 -8.87
C ARG A 192 -21.71 9.92 -8.17
N SER A 193 -21.76 9.89 -6.82
CA SER A 193 -22.24 11.05 -6.05
C SER A 193 -21.39 12.29 -6.31
N GLN A 194 -20.07 12.17 -6.38
CA GLN A 194 -19.16 13.29 -6.70
C GLN A 194 -19.35 13.80 -8.14
N VAL A 195 -19.50 12.91 -9.11
CA VAL A 195 -19.71 13.27 -10.53
C VAL A 195 -21.04 13.99 -10.70
N GLU A 196 -22.11 13.51 -10.07
CA GLU A 196 -23.45 14.11 -10.16
C GLU A 196 -23.51 15.47 -9.43
N ASP A 197 -22.83 15.63 -8.30
CA ASP A 197 -22.69 16.92 -7.59
C ASP A 197 -21.99 17.97 -8.47
N ALA A 198 -21.01 17.56 -9.27
CA ALA A 198 -20.35 18.40 -10.26
C ALA A 198 -21.17 18.63 -11.54
N GLN A 199 -22.43 18.20 -11.58
CA GLN A 199 -23.31 18.30 -12.76
C GLN A 199 -22.78 17.56 -14.01
N ALA A 200 -21.88 16.60 -13.82
CA ALA A 200 -21.41 15.66 -14.84
C ALA A 200 -22.26 14.38 -14.84
N SER A 201 -22.00 13.43 -15.73
CA SER A 201 -22.86 12.26 -15.89
C SER A 201 -22.13 10.93 -15.81
N VAL A 202 -22.62 10.02 -14.98
CA VAL A 202 -22.31 8.59 -15.08
C VAL A 202 -23.30 7.96 -16.05
N VAL A 203 -22.86 7.73 -17.29
CA VAL A 203 -23.74 7.25 -18.39
C VAL A 203 -24.16 5.79 -18.20
N ALA A 204 -23.30 4.96 -17.60
CA ALA A 204 -23.63 3.58 -17.22
C ALA A 204 -22.57 3.03 -16.26
N GLU A 205 -22.88 1.89 -15.66
CA GLU A 205 -21.95 1.11 -14.89
C GLU A 205 -22.12 -0.39 -15.15
N HIS A 206 -21.02 -1.12 -14.99
CA HIS A 206 -21.00 -2.56 -15.19
C HIS A 206 -20.04 -3.25 -14.22
N TYR A 207 -20.46 -4.40 -13.70
CA TYR A 207 -19.66 -5.20 -12.78
C TYR A 207 -19.45 -6.59 -13.35
N LEU A 208 -18.24 -7.14 -13.14
CA LEU A 208 -17.84 -8.47 -13.58
C LEU A 208 -17.32 -9.28 -12.38
N ALA A 209 -17.44 -10.58 -12.47
CA ALA A 209 -16.92 -11.45 -11.43
C ALA A 209 -15.40 -11.27 -11.28
N LEU A 210 -14.89 -11.36 -10.05
CA LEU A 210 -13.46 -11.35 -9.81
C LEU A 210 -12.81 -12.56 -10.52
N GLY A 211 -11.74 -12.32 -11.30
CA GLY A 211 -11.10 -13.34 -12.13
C GLY A 211 -11.74 -13.56 -13.51
N ASP A 212 -12.80 -12.83 -13.87
CA ASP A 212 -13.40 -12.95 -15.20
C ASP A 212 -12.43 -12.49 -16.29
N GLN A 213 -12.31 -13.31 -17.33
CA GLN A 213 -11.44 -13.08 -18.49
C GLN A 213 -12.24 -12.80 -19.78
N ALA A 214 -13.59 -12.93 -19.75
CA ALA A 214 -14.44 -12.81 -20.91
C ALA A 214 -14.97 -11.36 -21.08
N LEU A 215 -14.10 -10.41 -21.42
CA LEU A 215 -14.36 -8.97 -21.32
C LEU A 215 -14.98 -8.33 -22.59
N ALA A 216 -15.10 -9.04 -23.70
CA ALA A 216 -15.62 -8.48 -24.96
C ALA A 216 -17.00 -7.82 -24.80
N GLY A 217 -17.92 -8.47 -24.06
CA GLY A 217 -19.24 -7.92 -23.78
C GLY A 217 -19.22 -6.65 -22.92
N THR A 218 -18.24 -6.54 -22.00
CA THR A 218 -18.01 -5.34 -21.19
C THR A 218 -17.55 -4.18 -22.08
N ILE A 219 -16.59 -4.43 -22.96
CA ILE A 219 -16.07 -3.42 -23.90
C ILE A 219 -17.15 -2.94 -24.85
N GLU A 220 -18.01 -3.84 -25.36
CA GLU A 220 -19.14 -3.48 -26.19
C GLU A 220 -20.13 -2.55 -25.47
N LYS A 221 -20.43 -2.82 -24.20
CA LYS A 221 -21.29 -1.93 -23.37
C LYS A 221 -20.68 -0.53 -23.23
N ILE A 222 -19.36 -0.43 -23.00
CA ILE A 222 -18.67 0.86 -22.89
C ILE A 222 -18.78 1.62 -24.22
N LYS A 223 -18.47 0.99 -25.36
CA LYS A 223 -18.57 1.63 -26.70
C LYS A 223 -19.99 2.06 -27.02
N SER A 224 -20.98 1.25 -26.69
CA SER A 224 -22.38 1.57 -26.91
C SER A 224 -22.85 2.76 -26.07
N ALA A 225 -22.40 2.88 -24.83
CA ALA A 225 -22.73 3.98 -23.93
C ALA A 225 -21.96 5.27 -24.28
N MET A 226 -20.74 5.15 -24.81
CA MET A 226 -19.84 6.26 -25.11
C MET A 226 -19.24 6.14 -26.52
N PRO A 227 -20.07 6.21 -27.61
CA PRO A 227 -19.59 5.95 -28.99
C PRO A 227 -18.57 6.99 -29.49
N SER A 228 -18.50 8.16 -28.86
CA SER A 228 -17.58 9.26 -29.21
C SER A 228 -16.43 9.43 -28.19
N GLY A 229 -16.20 8.43 -27.35
CA GLY A 229 -15.22 8.52 -26.25
C GLY A 229 -15.83 9.02 -24.95
N GLY A 230 -14.99 9.12 -23.94
CA GLY A 230 -15.33 9.55 -22.57
C GLY A 230 -14.37 8.94 -21.54
N ILE A 231 -14.72 9.07 -20.27
CA ILE A 231 -13.90 8.64 -19.15
C ILE A 231 -14.39 7.28 -18.65
N ILE A 232 -13.47 6.33 -18.58
CA ILE A 232 -13.71 4.99 -18.03
C ILE A 232 -13.03 4.94 -16.66
N ILE A 233 -13.82 4.79 -15.61
CA ILE A 233 -13.34 4.51 -14.27
C ILE A 233 -13.19 3.01 -14.13
N ASN A 234 -11.97 2.56 -13.86
CA ASN A 234 -11.63 1.16 -13.70
C ASN A 234 -11.37 0.84 -12.21
N THR A 235 -12.29 0.11 -11.61
CA THR A 235 -12.19 -0.48 -10.26
C THR A 235 -12.14 -2.01 -10.31
N ILE A 236 -11.70 -2.58 -11.45
CA ILE A 236 -11.43 -4.01 -11.59
C ILE A 236 -10.19 -4.38 -10.77
N ASN A 237 -10.19 -5.56 -10.16
CA ASN A 237 -9.08 -6.09 -9.36
C ASN A 237 -8.55 -7.42 -9.91
N GLY A 238 -7.29 -7.70 -9.61
CA GLY A 238 -6.62 -8.94 -9.97
C GLY A 238 -6.35 -9.08 -11.47
N ASP A 239 -6.18 -10.31 -11.90
CA ASP A 239 -5.80 -10.68 -13.27
C ASP A 239 -6.85 -10.37 -14.35
N SER A 240 -8.11 -10.09 -13.98
CA SER A 240 -9.13 -9.54 -14.88
C SER A 240 -8.69 -8.22 -15.54
N ASN A 241 -7.81 -7.43 -14.90
CA ASN A 241 -7.23 -6.24 -15.50
C ASN A 241 -6.39 -6.56 -16.75
N VAL A 242 -5.71 -7.70 -16.78
CA VAL A 242 -4.91 -8.12 -17.94
C VAL A 242 -5.82 -8.31 -19.16
N ALA A 243 -6.93 -9.02 -18.97
CA ALA A 243 -7.91 -9.21 -20.03
C ALA A 243 -8.61 -7.90 -20.43
N PHE A 244 -8.98 -7.07 -19.44
CA PHE A 244 -9.66 -5.80 -19.68
C PHE A 244 -8.84 -4.86 -20.56
N PHE A 245 -7.59 -4.58 -20.20
CA PHE A 245 -6.77 -3.62 -20.95
C PHE A 245 -6.41 -4.13 -22.35
N ARG A 246 -6.11 -5.42 -22.50
CA ARG A 246 -5.83 -6.01 -23.82
C ARG A 246 -7.05 -5.97 -24.72
N GLU A 247 -8.22 -6.31 -24.22
CA GLU A 247 -9.47 -6.25 -24.98
C GLU A 247 -9.86 -4.80 -25.27
N ALA A 248 -9.76 -3.88 -24.31
CA ALA A 248 -9.99 -2.45 -24.49
C ALA A 248 -9.12 -1.88 -25.61
N TYR A 249 -7.83 -2.17 -25.60
CA TYR A 249 -6.89 -1.75 -26.64
C TYR A 249 -7.28 -2.33 -28.02
N SER A 250 -7.55 -3.65 -28.10
CA SER A 250 -7.89 -4.34 -29.35
C SER A 250 -9.16 -3.79 -29.98
N GLN A 251 -10.11 -3.32 -29.16
CA GLN A 251 -11.40 -2.75 -29.55
C GLN A 251 -11.38 -1.22 -29.71
N GLY A 252 -10.19 -0.60 -29.54
CA GLY A 252 -9.98 0.82 -29.77
C GLY A 252 -10.41 1.74 -28.63
N LEU A 253 -10.54 1.28 -27.38
CA LEU A 253 -10.75 2.14 -26.23
C LEU A 253 -9.42 2.77 -25.79
N THR A 254 -8.91 3.68 -26.59
CA THR A 254 -7.61 4.32 -26.42
C THR A 254 -7.73 5.84 -26.40
N ALA A 255 -6.71 6.52 -25.87
CA ALA A 255 -6.64 7.99 -25.88
C ALA A 255 -6.76 8.58 -27.28
N ALA A 256 -6.21 7.92 -28.31
CA ALA A 256 -6.32 8.34 -29.70
C ALA A 256 -7.77 8.36 -30.23
N ASN A 257 -8.64 7.56 -29.65
CA ASN A 257 -10.05 7.47 -29.99
C ASN A 257 -10.95 8.22 -28.98
N GLY A 258 -10.38 9.07 -28.14
CA GLY A 258 -11.11 9.91 -27.20
C GLY A 258 -11.50 9.24 -25.88
N TYR A 259 -10.95 8.06 -25.56
CA TYR A 259 -11.18 7.41 -24.27
C TYR A 259 -10.06 7.71 -23.28
N THR A 260 -10.44 8.01 -22.04
CA THR A 260 -9.52 8.14 -20.92
C THR A 260 -9.85 7.05 -19.90
N ILE A 261 -8.87 6.21 -19.54
CA ILE A 261 -9.03 5.20 -18.48
C ILE A 261 -8.31 5.66 -17.24
N MET A 262 -9.03 5.72 -16.11
CA MET A 262 -8.48 5.99 -14.78
C MET A 262 -8.68 4.76 -13.89
N SER A 263 -7.59 4.23 -13.36
CA SER A 263 -7.59 3.00 -12.53
C SER A 263 -7.33 3.30 -11.06
N PHE A 264 -7.95 2.50 -10.18
CA PHE A 264 -7.76 2.58 -8.73
C PHE A 264 -7.19 1.30 -8.12
N SER A 265 -6.90 0.29 -8.94
CA SER A 265 -6.31 -0.99 -8.50
C SER A 265 -5.28 -1.52 -9.51
N VAL A 266 -4.64 -0.62 -10.24
CA VAL A 266 -3.57 -0.95 -11.21
C VAL A 266 -2.37 -0.09 -10.89
N ALA A 267 -1.25 -0.74 -10.60
CA ALA A 267 0.04 -0.12 -10.30
C ALA A 267 1.12 -0.69 -11.23
N GLU A 268 2.39 -0.46 -10.94
CA GLU A 268 3.52 -0.84 -11.80
C GLU A 268 3.58 -2.36 -12.08
N GLU A 269 3.19 -3.21 -11.11
CA GLU A 269 3.20 -4.67 -11.30
C GLU A 269 2.16 -5.10 -12.33
N GLU A 270 0.93 -4.57 -12.22
CA GLU A 270 -0.12 -4.83 -13.20
C GLU A 270 0.24 -4.28 -14.58
N VAL A 271 0.84 -3.08 -14.67
CA VAL A 271 1.32 -2.53 -15.95
C VAL A 271 2.32 -3.47 -16.62
N ASN A 272 3.26 -4.04 -15.85
CA ASN A 272 4.22 -5.02 -16.38
C ASN A 272 3.53 -6.30 -16.88
N ALA A 273 2.56 -6.81 -16.15
CA ALA A 273 1.85 -8.04 -16.51
C ALA A 273 0.89 -7.85 -17.71
N ILE A 274 0.24 -6.71 -17.79
CA ILE A 274 -0.66 -6.34 -18.90
C ILE A 274 0.17 -6.12 -20.17
N GLY A 275 1.27 -5.39 -20.07
CA GLY A 275 2.12 -4.88 -21.11
C GLY A 275 1.89 -3.38 -21.35
N PRO A 276 2.94 -2.54 -21.20
CA PRO A 276 2.82 -1.07 -21.28
C PRO A 276 2.12 -0.57 -22.56
N GLN A 277 2.36 -1.24 -23.67
CA GLN A 277 1.78 -0.89 -24.98
C GLN A 277 0.25 -0.95 -25.03
N PHE A 278 -0.39 -1.69 -24.10
CA PHE A 278 -1.84 -1.77 -24.01
C PHE A 278 -2.42 -0.70 -23.07
N MET A 279 -1.58 0.02 -22.35
CA MET A 279 -1.99 0.95 -21.29
C MET A 279 -1.45 2.36 -21.47
N GLU A 280 -0.55 2.60 -22.42
CA GLU A 280 0.06 3.92 -22.63
C GLU A 280 -0.99 5.02 -22.74
N GLY A 281 -0.85 6.09 -21.94
CA GLY A 281 -1.80 7.18 -21.84
C GLY A 281 -3.01 6.92 -20.94
N SER A 282 -3.11 5.74 -20.30
CA SER A 282 -4.04 5.49 -19.19
C SER A 282 -3.51 6.06 -17.89
N PHE A 283 -4.38 6.28 -16.91
CA PHE A 283 -4.06 6.92 -15.65
C PHE A 283 -4.32 6.00 -14.46
N ALA A 284 -3.61 6.26 -13.36
CA ALA A 284 -3.91 5.71 -12.05
C ALA A 284 -3.77 6.80 -10.97
N ALA A 285 -4.48 6.63 -9.87
CA ALA A 285 -4.37 7.50 -8.70
C ALA A 285 -3.88 6.68 -7.50
N TRP A 286 -2.75 7.11 -6.91
CA TRP A 286 -2.11 6.43 -5.80
C TRP A 286 -1.43 7.41 -4.83
N ASN A 287 -1.00 6.90 -3.68
CA ASN A 287 -0.21 7.68 -2.72
C ASN A 287 1.29 7.57 -3.01
N PHE A 288 1.71 6.48 -3.65
CA PHE A 288 3.07 6.22 -4.07
C PHE A 288 3.13 5.76 -5.53
N PHE A 289 4.16 6.18 -6.23
CA PHE A 289 4.60 5.61 -7.50
C PHE A 289 6.10 5.38 -7.43
N GLN A 290 6.60 4.30 -8.05
CA GLN A 290 8.04 4.04 -8.12
C GLN A 290 8.83 5.21 -8.71
N ALA A 291 8.19 6.04 -9.52
CA ALA A 291 8.78 7.23 -10.15
C ALA A 291 8.99 8.41 -9.17
N LEU A 292 8.54 8.34 -7.92
CA LEU A 292 8.82 9.38 -6.92
C LEU A 292 10.31 9.42 -6.60
N ASP A 293 10.90 10.64 -6.66
CA ASP A 293 12.34 10.88 -6.53
C ASP A 293 12.73 11.49 -5.17
N SER A 294 12.15 11.01 -4.07
CA SER A 294 12.61 11.30 -2.72
C SER A 294 13.71 10.33 -2.29
N LEU A 295 14.53 10.72 -1.30
CA LEU A 295 15.54 9.80 -0.77
C LEU A 295 14.93 8.50 -0.20
N PRO A 296 13.85 8.54 0.63
CA PRO A 296 13.20 7.32 1.11
C PRO A 296 12.63 6.45 -0.03
N SER A 297 12.04 7.07 -1.07
CA SER A 297 11.52 6.33 -2.23
C SER A 297 12.63 5.58 -2.97
N ARG A 298 13.75 6.27 -3.27
CA ARG A 298 14.89 5.64 -3.93
C ARG A 298 15.51 4.52 -3.11
N GLN A 299 15.64 4.70 -1.78
CA GLN A 299 16.17 3.67 -0.88
C GLN A 299 15.27 2.43 -0.86
N PHE A 300 13.98 2.60 -0.64
CA PHE A 300 13.00 1.50 -0.67
C PHE A 300 13.06 0.73 -1.99
N THR A 301 12.97 1.42 -3.13
CA THR A 301 13.02 0.80 -4.45
C THR A 301 14.35 0.07 -4.69
N ALA A 302 15.47 0.65 -4.24
CA ALA A 302 16.80 0.02 -4.39
C ALA A 302 16.92 -1.23 -3.51
N SER A 303 16.50 -1.17 -2.23
CA SER A 303 16.50 -2.30 -1.30
C SER A 303 15.61 -3.44 -1.82
N PHE A 304 14.40 -3.10 -2.30
CA PHE A 304 13.46 -4.07 -2.86
C PHE A 304 14.07 -4.80 -4.08
N LYS A 305 14.63 -4.05 -5.02
CA LYS A 305 15.29 -4.61 -6.20
C LYS A 305 16.56 -5.40 -5.88
N ALA A 306 17.29 -5.01 -4.85
CA ALA A 306 18.45 -5.76 -4.39
C ALA A 306 18.05 -7.13 -3.79
N MET A 307 16.93 -7.19 -3.08
CA MET A 307 16.45 -8.42 -2.44
C MET A 307 15.73 -9.35 -3.41
N TYR A 308 14.89 -8.81 -4.30
CA TYR A 308 13.99 -9.60 -5.14
C TYR A 308 14.32 -9.61 -6.63
N GLY A 309 15.28 -8.80 -7.05
CA GLY A 309 15.80 -8.77 -8.42
C GLY A 309 15.59 -7.42 -9.13
N ALA A 310 16.55 -7.07 -9.96
CA ALA A 310 16.65 -5.76 -10.62
C ALA A 310 15.45 -5.40 -11.53
N ARG A 311 14.70 -6.39 -12.01
CA ARG A 311 13.52 -6.21 -12.87
C ARG A 311 12.21 -6.06 -12.09
N ARG A 312 12.25 -6.26 -10.78
CA ARG A 312 11.05 -6.09 -9.93
C ARG A 312 10.71 -4.61 -9.80
N VAL A 313 9.45 -4.33 -9.58
CA VAL A 313 8.91 -2.98 -9.37
C VAL A 313 8.32 -2.86 -7.97
N THR A 314 8.28 -1.63 -7.47
CA THR A 314 7.58 -1.28 -6.25
C THR A 314 6.26 -0.59 -6.60
N THR A 315 5.24 -0.80 -5.78
CA THR A 315 3.88 -0.31 -6.00
C THR A 315 3.37 0.41 -4.75
N ASP A 316 2.28 1.18 -4.87
CA ASP A 316 1.63 1.81 -3.71
C ASP A 316 1.24 0.79 -2.63
N PRO A 317 0.55 -0.34 -2.94
CA PRO A 317 0.24 -1.33 -1.91
C PRO A 317 1.48 -1.94 -1.25
N ALA A 318 2.54 -2.16 -2.01
CA ALA A 318 3.82 -2.65 -1.47
C ALA A 318 4.47 -1.63 -0.52
N GLU A 319 4.46 -0.35 -0.90
CA GLU A 319 4.92 0.75 -0.05
C GLU A 319 4.10 0.84 1.24
N ALA A 320 2.78 0.71 1.14
CA ALA A 320 1.89 0.76 2.30
C ALA A 320 2.13 -0.42 3.27
N GLY A 321 2.38 -1.63 2.76
CA GLY A 321 2.77 -2.79 3.55
C GLY A 321 4.11 -2.59 4.25
N TYR A 322 5.13 -2.13 3.51
CA TYR A 322 6.44 -1.77 4.07
C TYR A 322 6.32 -0.72 5.20
N THR A 323 5.57 0.34 4.94
CA THR A 323 5.31 1.42 5.89
C THR A 323 4.55 0.91 7.13
N ALA A 324 3.59 0.02 6.98
CA ALA A 324 2.83 -0.58 8.07
C ALA A 324 3.72 -1.34 9.07
N VAL A 325 4.66 -2.15 8.57
CA VAL A 325 5.62 -2.89 9.41
C VAL A 325 6.51 -1.93 10.21
N HIS A 326 7.02 -0.86 9.58
CA HIS A 326 7.83 0.14 10.27
C HIS A 326 7.04 0.94 11.32
N LEU A 327 5.79 1.32 11.02
CA LEU A 327 4.93 2.00 11.98
C LEU A 327 4.63 1.12 13.20
N TRP A 328 4.34 -0.16 12.98
CA TRP A 328 4.17 -1.13 14.08
C TRP A 328 5.44 -1.23 14.94
N ALA A 329 6.59 -1.36 14.32
CA ALA A 329 7.85 -1.47 15.04
C ALA A 329 8.17 -0.21 15.86
N LEU A 330 7.93 0.99 15.30
CA LEU A 330 8.08 2.25 16.02
C LEU A 330 7.13 2.34 17.22
N ALA A 331 5.88 1.92 17.03
CA ALA A 331 4.87 1.94 18.09
C ALA A 331 5.18 0.90 19.20
N ALA A 332 5.62 -0.31 18.85
CA ALA A 332 6.03 -1.33 19.79
C ALA A 332 7.24 -0.87 20.63
N THR A 333 8.22 -0.25 20.00
CA THR A 333 9.37 0.38 20.69
C THR A 333 8.90 1.49 21.63
N LYS A 334 8.03 2.39 21.18
CA LYS A 334 7.46 3.48 21.99
C LYS A 334 6.62 2.97 23.17
N ALA A 335 5.87 1.89 22.96
CA ALA A 335 5.08 1.23 24.00
C ALA A 335 5.93 0.43 25.00
N GLY A 336 7.17 0.08 24.64
CA GLY A 336 7.98 -0.90 25.38
C GLY A 336 7.27 -2.26 25.46
N SER A 337 6.53 -2.68 24.41
CA SER A 337 5.68 -3.88 24.42
C SER A 337 5.24 -4.22 23.01
N THR A 338 5.01 -5.51 22.75
CA THR A 338 4.32 -6.01 21.54
C THR A 338 2.83 -6.31 21.80
N ASP A 339 2.37 -6.13 23.04
CA ASP A 339 0.95 -6.30 23.39
C ASP A 339 0.06 -5.42 22.52
N PRO A 340 -0.98 -5.99 21.84
CA PRO A 340 -1.81 -5.27 20.89
C PRO A 340 -2.44 -3.99 21.42
N GLU A 341 -2.91 -3.97 22.66
CA GLU A 341 -3.57 -2.79 23.26
C GLU A 341 -2.56 -1.65 23.52
N ARG A 342 -1.37 -2.01 23.98
CA ARG A 342 -0.31 -1.03 24.25
C ARG A 342 0.23 -0.46 22.93
N VAL A 343 0.43 -1.32 21.93
CA VAL A 343 0.87 -0.90 20.58
C VAL A 343 -0.18 -0.03 19.92
N ARG A 344 -1.47 -0.41 19.98
CA ARG A 344 -2.58 0.36 19.44
C ARG A 344 -2.60 1.80 19.98
N SER A 345 -2.47 1.92 21.29
CA SER A 345 -2.45 3.25 21.94
C SER A 345 -1.22 4.08 21.56
N ALA A 346 -0.07 3.44 21.36
CA ALA A 346 1.17 4.11 20.99
C ALA A 346 1.22 4.51 19.50
N LEU A 347 0.45 3.85 18.62
CA LEU A 347 0.43 4.11 17.19
C LEU A 347 -0.11 5.50 16.86
N ILE A 348 -1.16 5.95 17.53
CA ILE A 348 -1.76 7.26 17.25
C ILE A 348 -0.75 8.37 17.44
N GLY A 349 -0.61 9.23 16.42
CA GLY A 349 0.40 10.28 16.36
C GLY A 349 1.81 9.81 15.99
N THR A 350 2.03 8.50 15.79
CA THR A 350 3.32 8.01 15.30
C THR A 350 3.51 8.42 13.85
N ALA A 351 4.67 9.04 13.57
CA ALA A 351 5.07 9.48 12.24
C ALA A 351 6.19 8.58 11.68
N PHE A 352 6.23 8.42 10.38
CA PHE A 352 7.29 7.74 9.66
C PHE A 352 7.63 8.47 8.36
N SER A 353 8.94 8.59 8.07
CA SER A 353 9.44 9.13 6.80
C SER A 353 9.37 8.02 5.74
N ALA A 354 8.17 7.79 5.23
CA ALA A 354 7.84 6.74 4.30
C ALA A 354 8.31 7.05 2.86
N PRO A 355 8.41 6.04 1.98
CA PRO A 355 8.74 6.26 0.56
C PRO A 355 7.81 7.24 -0.15
N GLN A 356 6.52 7.28 0.19
CA GLN A 356 5.54 8.24 -0.34
C GLN A 356 5.68 9.66 0.22
N GLY A 357 6.53 9.86 1.22
CA GLY A 357 6.63 11.07 2.03
C GLY A 357 6.27 10.81 3.50
N GLU A 358 6.27 11.85 4.34
CA GLU A 358 5.90 11.68 5.74
C GLU A 358 4.43 11.25 5.89
N VAL A 359 4.23 10.15 6.62
CA VAL A 359 2.92 9.68 7.04
C VAL A 359 2.76 9.81 8.55
N ILE A 360 1.54 10.03 9.02
CA ILE A 360 1.20 10.11 10.45
C ILE A 360 -0.06 9.26 10.67
N VAL A 361 -0.04 8.42 11.69
CA VAL A 361 -1.23 7.68 12.14
C VAL A 361 -2.18 8.65 12.83
N THR A 362 -3.40 8.76 12.34
CA THR A 362 -4.44 9.63 12.87
C THR A 362 -5.34 8.90 13.88
N GLY A 363 -6.16 9.66 14.63
CA GLY A 363 -7.04 9.10 15.65
C GLY A 363 -8.06 8.07 15.14
N ASN A 364 -8.38 8.09 13.86
CA ASN A 364 -9.25 7.12 13.22
C ASN A 364 -8.54 5.87 12.67
N HIS A 365 -7.29 5.61 13.09
CA HIS A 365 -6.44 4.50 12.69
C HIS A 365 -6.09 4.44 11.19
N HIS A 366 -6.14 5.58 10.52
CA HIS A 366 -5.69 5.74 9.13
C HIS A 366 -4.42 6.61 9.07
N LEU A 367 -3.86 6.74 7.88
CA LEU A 367 -2.67 7.55 7.65
C LEU A 367 -3.00 8.85 6.94
N ARG A 368 -2.44 9.98 7.42
CA ARG A 368 -2.33 11.17 6.60
C ARG A 368 -1.35 10.86 5.46
N LYS A 369 -1.75 11.07 4.22
CA LYS A 369 -1.00 10.64 3.03
C LYS A 369 -0.92 11.72 1.95
N HIS A 370 0.05 11.56 1.05
CA HIS A 370 0.10 12.30 -0.20
C HIS A 370 -0.77 11.63 -1.25
N VAL A 371 -1.23 12.40 -2.25
CA VAL A 371 -2.02 11.86 -3.37
C VAL A 371 -1.39 12.29 -4.68
N HIS A 372 -1.24 11.36 -5.61
CA HIS A 372 -0.68 11.59 -6.93
C HIS A 372 -1.55 10.98 -8.01
N ILE A 373 -1.53 11.59 -9.21
CA ILE A 373 -2.09 11.02 -10.43
C ILE A 373 -0.92 10.76 -11.37
N GLY A 374 -0.80 9.52 -11.82
CA GLY A 374 0.20 9.05 -12.75
C GLY A 374 -0.41 8.66 -14.09
N GLU A 375 0.29 8.96 -15.17
CA GLU A 375 0.00 8.52 -16.53
C GLU A 375 0.99 7.43 -16.92
N VAL A 376 0.51 6.31 -17.44
CA VAL A 376 1.35 5.20 -17.90
C VAL A 376 2.14 5.65 -19.12
N ALA A 377 3.48 5.56 -19.04
CA ALA A 377 4.40 5.84 -20.12
C ALA A 377 4.78 4.57 -20.90
N ALA A 378 5.37 4.74 -22.06
CA ALA A 378 5.74 3.65 -22.96
C ALA A 378 6.74 2.65 -22.35
N ASP A 379 7.53 3.08 -21.36
CA ASP A 379 8.48 2.24 -20.61
C ASP A 379 7.85 1.44 -19.46
N GLY A 380 6.53 1.58 -19.26
CA GLY A 380 5.78 0.90 -18.20
C GLY A 380 5.87 1.57 -16.83
N GLN A 381 6.51 2.74 -16.73
CA GLN A 381 6.50 3.53 -15.50
C GLN A 381 5.39 4.57 -15.53
N PHE A 382 5.06 5.13 -14.37
CA PHE A 382 4.13 6.24 -14.29
C PHE A 382 4.86 7.58 -14.33
N ARG A 383 4.39 8.48 -15.18
CA ARG A 383 4.74 9.89 -15.13
C ARG A 383 3.74 10.63 -14.26
N ILE A 384 4.19 11.22 -13.15
CA ILE A 384 3.31 12.02 -12.28
C ILE A 384 2.83 13.26 -13.04
N VAL A 385 1.52 13.41 -13.19
CA VAL A 385 0.88 14.52 -13.92
C VAL A 385 0.16 15.49 -13.01
N ALA A 386 -0.20 15.07 -11.79
CA ALA A 386 -0.83 15.92 -10.79
C ALA A 386 -0.63 15.37 -9.38
N GLY A 387 -0.90 16.19 -8.36
CA GLY A 387 -0.88 15.78 -6.97
C GLY A 387 0.30 16.34 -6.17
N GLY A 388 0.67 15.64 -5.08
CA GLY A 388 1.74 16.03 -4.14
C GLY A 388 1.24 16.72 -2.88
N GLY A 389 -0.05 17.03 -2.76
CA GLY A 389 -0.65 17.53 -1.53
C GLY A 389 -0.95 16.43 -0.52
N THR A 390 -0.84 16.78 0.77
CA THR A 390 -1.25 15.89 1.88
C THR A 390 -2.75 15.96 2.13
N VAL A 391 -3.37 14.80 2.35
CA VAL A 391 -4.81 14.67 2.61
C VAL A 391 -5.04 13.92 3.91
N MET A 392 -5.89 14.48 4.78
CA MET A 392 -6.36 13.80 5.99
C MET A 392 -7.37 12.71 5.61
N PRO A 393 -7.28 11.51 6.22
CA PRO A 393 -8.17 10.40 5.89
C PRO A 393 -9.59 10.62 6.43
N GLN A 394 -10.58 10.22 5.65
CA GLN A 394 -11.98 10.18 6.05
C GLN A 394 -12.50 8.75 5.99
N ALA A 395 -12.75 8.15 7.15
CA ALA A 395 -13.32 6.80 7.23
C ALA A 395 -14.74 6.76 6.66
N TRP A 396 -15.53 7.81 6.91
CA TRP A 396 -16.89 7.98 6.41
C TRP A 396 -16.89 9.00 5.29
N SER A 397 -17.20 8.56 4.06
CA SER A 397 -17.14 9.42 2.88
C SER A 397 -18.18 10.54 2.95
N GLN A 398 -17.73 11.79 2.86
CA GLN A 398 -18.61 12.96 2.88
C GLN A 398 -19.34 13.18 1.55
N TRP A 399 -19.05 12.41 0.52
CA TRP A 399 -19.83 12.37 -0.73
C TRP A 399 -21.14 11.58 -0.59
N LEU A 400 -21.28 10.78 0.47
CA LEU A 400 -22.52 10.04 0.73
C LEU A 400 -23.39 10.85 1.70
N PRO A 401 -24.65 11.18 1.34
CA PRO A 401 -25.53 11.99 2.19
C PRO A 401 -25.73 11.42 3.60
N GLU A 402 -25.75 10.09 3.72
CA GLU A 402 -25.88 9.37 4.99
C GLU A 402 -24.66 9.51 5.92
N ASN A 403 -23.55 10.04 5.42
CA ASN A 403 -22.30 10.21 6.17
C ASN A 403 -21.94 11.66 6.46
N LEU A 404 -22.74 12.60 5.98
CA LEU A 404 -22.45 14.02 6.18
C LEU A 404 -22.26 14.36 7.67
N GLY A 405 -21.10 14.92 8.01
CA GLY A 405 -20.72 15.29 9.36
C GLY A 405 -20.23 14.14 10.25
N TYR A 406 -20.38 12.88 9.83
CA TYR A 406 -19.86 11.75 10.61
C TYR A 406 -18.34 11.66 10.56
N ARG A 407 -17.77 11.32 11.73
CA ARG A 407 -16.33 11.12 11.95
C ARG A 407 -16.10 9.82 12.71
N CYS A 408 -14.84 9.40 12.75
CA CYS A 408 -14.31 8.33 13.58
C CYS A 408 -13.08 8.84 14.32
N ASP A 409 -12.94 8.51 15.61
CA ASP A 409 -11.77 8.89 16.41
C ASP A 409 -11.63 8.00 17.65
N TRP A 410 -10.65 7.13 17.65
CA TRP A 410 -10.35 6.19 18.74
C TRP A 410 -9.56 6.84 19.89
N THR A 411 -9.24 8.14 19.81
CA THR A 411 -8.73 8.91 20.96
C THR A 411 -9.87 9.31 21.91
N ARG A 412 -11.11 9.26 21.45
CA ARG A 412 -12.28 9.56 22.27
C ARG A 412 -12.60 8.41 23.21
N SER A 413 -13.04 8.76 24.42
CA SER A 413 -13.59 7.79 25.36
C SER A 413 -15.10 7.65 25.13
N GLY A 414 -15.60 6.42 25.09
CA GLY A 414 -17.02 6.12 24.97
C GLY A 414 -17.39 5.25 23.76
N PRO A 415 -18.66 4.84 23.64
CA PRO A 415 -19.10 3.87 22.63
C PRO A 415 -19.13 4.44 21.20
N ASP A 416 -19.04 5.76 21.04
CA ASP A 416 -19.25 6.44 19.77
C ASP A 416 -17.95 6.75 18.99
N ALA A 417 -16.81 6.21 19.43
CA ALA A 417 -15.53 6.47 18.77
C ALA A 417 -15.52 6.07 17.29
N GLU A 418 -16.19 4.98 16.94
CA GLU A 418 -16.28 4.46 15.58
C GLU A 418 -17.04 5.39 14.63
N ARG A 419 -18.16 5.97 15.10
CA ARG A 419 -18.99 6.85 14.28
C ARG A 419 -19.79 7.84 15.14
N PHE A 420 -19.46 9.11 15.00
CA PHE A 420 -20.15 10.21 15.69
C PHE A 420 -20.33 11.41 14.76
N LEU A 421 -21.32 12.25 15.05
CA LEU A 421 -21.44 13.55 14.38
C LEU A 421 -20.40 14.50 14.98
N ALA A 422 -19.62 15.15 14.11
CA ALA A 422 -18.72 16.22 14.54
C ALA A 422 -19.55 17.40 15.06
N ASP A 423 -19.23 17.92 16.24
CA ASP A 423 -19.86 19.12 16.77
C ASP A 423 -19.59 20.28 15.83
N SER A 424 -20.63 21.06 15.50
CA SER A 424 -20.60 22.12 14.48
C SER A 424 -19.68 23.31 14.80
N GLU A 425 -18.97 23.30 15.92
CA GLU A 425 -18.19 24.46 16.41
C GLU A 425 -16.69 24.21 16.69
N GLY A 426 -16.15 23.00 16.51
CA GLY A 426 -14.78 22.68 17.00
C GLY A 426 -13.72 22.27 15.99
N ASP A 427 -14.04 21.91 14.76
CA ASP A 427 -13.09 21.21 13.87
C ASP A 427 -12.81 21.97 12.55
N ARG A 428 -12.43 23.25 12.68
CA ARG A 428 -11.84 24.06 11.59
C ARG A 428 -10.38 24.38 11.89
N SER A 429 -9.56 23.35 12.14
CA SER A 429 -8.11 23.55 12.25
C SER A 429 -7.36 22.54 11.39
#